data_7b6a69de5e56a1616e799afd4db84df8
#
_entry.id   7b6a69de5e56a1616e799afd4db84df8
#
_cell.length_a   1.000
_cell.length_b   1.000
_cell.length_c   1.000
_cell.angle_alpha   90.00
_cell.angle_beta   90.00
_cell.angle_gamma   90.00
#
_symmetry.space_group_name_H-M   'P 1'
#
loop_
_entity.id
_entity.type
_entity.pdbx_description
1 polymer ?
#
loop_
_entity_poly.entity_id
_entity_poly.type
_entity_poly.pdbx_seq_one_letter_code
_entity_poly.pdbx_strand_id
1 'polypeptide(L)'
;MKKLITILAVFTLAVTIFGCSDDNNVGSQYQKPSNIAITASNLNFTAKADTGSVTFTATEAASVRLNSSWATAVLEGNKVKVTVAANNNVEGRSTQLTIISGTDSTNVTIQQMGMNYQYTGPTFSIYNDEARTVSFPVVDEGANIQLSSNASWVVPTLNDGKINVAIAENNEGHIRQAQLYIEAGPYKDTVRVVQGELKDIVNKQFRFTGYDFTKATNSTRNVKELYAELQTKIVTDAQGNPFLEFTDTDKGWLLPIEFNQATLSFNVNAGELMGMYYHRYFIYSSIIDYGYYKQFQQNNLLALFSMPGVHLSMTAFMGYSEQVGTIAQFFDNAKNDVMIQQLTENDKATYDANMFAVTVFDKKWDVANQVRPNRTGDLIQYYQPIMIEGTVGSGAKRALIEPQNFEGVSTSLLRKPANRFPVIKPRF
;
A
#
# COMPACT_ATOMS: atom_id res chain seq x y z
N MET A 1 -9.05 -20.18 17.00
CA MET A 1 -7.89 -20.36 17.89
C MET A 1 -7.06 -21.51 17.35
N LYS A 2 -6.04 -21.23 16.54
CA LYS A 2 -4.98 -22.21 16.23
C LYS A 2 -3.66 -21.46 16.41
N LYS A 3 -2.92 -21.88 17.42
CA LYS A 3 -1.61 -21.35 17.80
C LYS A 3 -0.61 -21.66 16.69
N LEU A 4 -0.04 -20.61 16.08
CA LEU A 4 1.13 -20.76 15.22
C LEU A 4 2.35 -20.85 16.16
N ILE A 5 2.93 -22.02 16.24
CA ILE A 5 4.18 -22.26 16.97
C ILE A 5 5.31 -21.83 16.05
N THR A 6 5.93 -20.71 16.40
CA THR A 6 7.17 -20.24 15.76
C THR A 6 8.30 -21.13 16.24
N ILE A 7 8.81 -22.02 15.41
CA ILE A 7 10.01 -22.81 15.68
C ILE A 7 11.19 -21.92 15.31
N LEU A 8 11.80 -21.35 16.35
CA LEU A 8 13.12 -20.74 16.27
C LEU A 8 14.15 -21.87 16.19
N ALA A 9 14.54 -22.24 14.98
CA ALA A 9 15.64 -23.18 14.77
C ALA A 9 16.96 -22.43 14.99
N VAL A 10 17.47 -22.47 16.21
CA VAL A 10 18.87 -22.15 16.50
C VAL A 10 19.72 -23.29 15.92
N PHE A 11 20.30 -23.06 14.74
CA PHE A 11 21.29 -23.94 14.16
C PHE A 11 22.61 -23.71 14.91
N THR A 12 22.78 -24.40 16.04
CA THR A 12 24.10 -24.66 16.60
C THR A 12 24.76 -25.71 15.71
N LEU A 13 25.56 -25.26 14.75
CA LEU A 13 26.42 -26.10 13.95
C LEU A 13 27.55 -26.64 14.89
N ALA A 14 27.28 -27.71 15.58
CA ALA A 14 28.32 -28.52 16.21
C ALA A 14 29.13 -29.13 15.06
N VAL A 15 30.30 -28.59 14.78
CA VAL A 15 31.31 -29.27 13.95
C VAL A 15 31.80 -30.49 14.74
N THR A 16 31.12 -31.61 14.56
CA THR A 16 31.68 -32.90 14.96
C THR A 16 32.85 -33.19 14.00
N ILE A 17 34.04 -33.02 14.50
CA ILE A 17 35.25 -33.54 13.88
C ILE A 17 35.10 -35.09 14.01
N PHE A 18 34.62 -35.73 12.93
CA PHE A 18 34.80 -37.17 12.80
C PHE A 18 36.28 -37.37 12.51
N GLY A 19 37.05 -37.54 13.56
CA GLY A 19 38.32 -38.22 13.48
C GLY A 19 38.05 -39.66 13.09
N CYS A 20 38.29 -40.04 11.88
CA CYS A 20 38.57 -41.44 11.55
C CYS A 20 39.81 -41.81 12.33
N SER A 21 39.69 -42.51 13.46
CA SER A 21 40.73 -43.28 14.03
C SER A 21 40.75 -44.62 13.31
N ASP A 22 41.44 -44.66 12.18
CA ASP A 22 41.94 -45.95 11.70
C ASP A 22 43.16 -46.30 12.51
N ASP A 23 42.99 -47.21 13.43
CA ASP A 23 44.06 -47.94 14.10
C ASP A 23 44.79 -48.85 13.10
N ASN A 24 45.56 -48.24 12.22
CA ASN A 24 46.67 -48.90 11.55
C ASN A 24 47.84 -47.94 11.54
N ASN A 25 48.69 -48.15 12.49
CA ASN A 25 49.97 -47.47 12.70
C ASN A 25 50.96 -47.84 11.56
N VAL A 26 50.64 -47.44 10.34
CA VAL A 26 51.58 -47.36 9.26
C VAL A 26 51.70 -45.87 8.92
N GLY A 27 52.55 -45.21 9.65
CA GLY A 27 52.95 -43.84 9.32
C GLY A 27 53.35 -43.81 7.85
N SER A 28 52.56 -43.13 7.06
CA SER A 28 52.93 -42.83 5.67
C SER A 28 54.28 -42.15 5.69
N GLN A 29 55.35 -42.83 5.24
CA GLN A 29 56.72 -42.31 5.17
C GLN A 29 56.84 -41.08 4.28
N TYR A 30 55.71 -40.59 3.73
CA TYR A 30 55.66 -39.49 2.76
C TYR A 30 54.90 -38.24 3.25
N GLN A 31 54.30 -38.28 4.44
CA GLN A 31 53.74 -37.01 4.97
C GLN A 31 54.77 -36.35 5.89
N LYS A 32 55.51 -35.41 5.31
CA LYS A 32 56.33 -34.47 6.07
C LYS A 32 55.37 -33.71 7.03
N PRO A 33 55.61 -33.68 8.34
CA PRO A 33 54.83 -32.84 9.24
C PRO A 33 54.81 -31.41 8.74
N SER A 34 53.62 -30.82 8.61
CA SER A 34 53.53 -29.40 8.26
C SER A 34 54.25 -28.58 9.29
N ASN A 35 55.14 -27.65 8.83
CA ASN A 35 55.84 -26.71 9.71
C ASN A 35 54.92 -25.51 10.03
N ILE A 36 53.68 -25.47 9.58
CA ILE A 36 52.68 -24.46 9.82
C ILE A 36 51.50 -25.06 10.61
N ALA A 37 51.23 -24.52 11.79
CA ALA A 37 50.04 -24.89 12.58
C ALA A 37 49.19 -23.67 12.86
N ILE A 38 47.92 -23.72 12.45
CA ILE A 38 46.94 -22.66 12.76
C ILE A 38 46.51 -22.83 14.22
N THR A 39 46.70 -21.79 15.04
CA THR A 39 46.38 -21.79 16.46
C THR A 39 45.05 -21.10 16.77
N ALA A 40 44.67 -20.13 15.97
CA ALA A 40 43.36 -19.47 16.05
C ALA A 40 42.96 -18.87 14.69
N SER A 41 41.69 -18.84 14.41
CA SER A 41 41.14 -18.22 13.20
C SER A 41 39.77 -17.59 13.47
N ASN A 42 39.60 -16.33 13.06
CA ASN A 42 38.33 -15.62 13.04
C ASN A 42 38.18 -14.96 11.66
N LEU A 43 37.82 -15.76 10.64
CA LEU A 43 37.71 -15.33 9.25
C LEU A 43 36.32 -15.61 8.66
N ASN A 44 35.31 -15.75 9.52
CA ASN A 44 33.89 -15.79 9.16
C ASN A 44 33.28 -14.43 9.45
N PHE A 45 32.85 -13.76 8.40
CA PHE A 45 32.37 -12.38 8.45
C PHE A 45 30.87 -12.32 8.13
N THR A 46 30.18 -11.35 8.73
CA THR A 46 28.87 -10.89 8.24
C THR A 46 29.04 -10.17 6.89
N ALA A 47 27.95 -9.69 6.32
CA ALA A 47 28.04 -8.93 5.06
C ALA A 47 28.72 -7.55 5.21
N LYS A 48 28.84 -7.03 6.44
CA LYS A 48 29.51 -5.73 6.71
C LYS A 48 31.01 -5.80 6.47
N ALA A 49 31.60 -4.65 6.15
CA ALA A 49 33.05 -4.53 6.16
C ALA A 49 33.57 -4.77 7.58
N ASP A 50 34.59 -5.60 7.72
CA ASP A 50 35.11 -6.01 9.03
C ASP A 50 36.57 -6.43 8.93
N THR A 51 37.19 -6.68 10.09
CA THR A 51 38.56 -7.15 10.23
C THR A 51 38.63 -8.35 11.15
N GLY A 52 39.21 -9.41 10.67
CA GLY A 52 39.50 -10.62 11.42
C GLY A 52 40.96 -10.96 11.43
N SER A 53 41.33 -12.09 11.99
CA SER A 53 42.73 -12.52 12.00
C SER A 53 42.86 -14.04 12.05
N VAL A 54 44.00 -14.53 11.58
CA VAL A 54 44.47 -15.87 11.81
C VAL A 54 45.84 -15.81 12.54
N THR A 55 45.99 -16.65 13.54
CA THR A 55 47.26 -16.79 14.27
C THR A 55 47.79 -18.19 13.98
N PHE A 56 49.08 -18.30 13.77
CA PHE A 56 49.74 -19.53 13.43
C PHE A 56 51.12 -19.64 14.08
N THR A 57 51.70 -20.86 14.07
CA THR A 57 53.10 -21.07 14.36
C THR A 57 53.79 -21.62 13.11
N ALA A 58 55.03 -21.21 12.89
CA ALA A 58 55.87 -21.69 11.80
C ALA A 58 57.30 -21.82 12.25
N THR A 59 58.07 -22.75 11.67
CA THR A 59 59.46 -22.96 12.00
C THR A 59 60.43 -22.09 11.21
N GLU A 60 59.95 -21.55 10.07
CA GLU A 60 60.72 -20.65 9.22
C GLU A 60 59.95 -19.36 8.98
N ALA A 61 60.60 -18.34 8.42
CA ALA A 61 59.96 -17.07 8.07
C ALA A 61 58.73 -17.32 7.14
N ALA A 62 57.61 -16.66 7.54
CA ALA A 62 56.35 -16.81 6.81
C ALA A 62 56.12 -15.67 5.82
N SER A 63 55.37 -15.98 4.77
CA SER A 63 54.75 -15.00 3.87
C SER A 63 53.31 -15.39 3.63
N VAL A 64 52.50 -14.44 3.12
CA VAL A 64 51.07 -14.68 2.83
C VAL A 64 50.74 -14.32 1.39
N ARG A 65 49.80 -15.07 0.84
CA ARG A 65 49.22 -14.80 -0.49
C ARG A 65 47.70 -14.86 -0.40
N LEU A 66 47.08 -13.81 -0.86
CA LEU A 66 45.62 -13.72 -1.01
C LEU A 66 45.30 -13.17 -2.39
N ASN A 67 44.49 -13.92 -3.16
CA ASN A 67 44.02 -13.47 -4.47
C ASN A 67 42.53 -13.15 -4.35
N SER A 68 42.22 -11.90 -3.99
CA SER A 68 40.84 -11.44 -3.80
C SER A 68 40.78 -9.96 -4.09
N SER A 69 39.69 -9.52 -4.74
CA SER A 69 39.38 -8.11 -4.95
C SER A 69 38.64 -7.46 -3.78
N TRP A 70 38.11 -8.29 -2.87
CA TRP A 70 37.25 -7.82 -1.78
C TRP A 70 37.87 -8.06 -0.37
N ALA A 71 38.99 -8.72 -0.28
CA ALA A 71 39.71 -8.95 0.96
C ALA A 71 41.20 -8.60 0.79
N THR A 72 41.81 -8.11 1.86
CA THR A 72 43.24 -7.85 1.97
C THR A 72 43.82 -8.56 3.18
N ALA A 73 45.10 -8.97 3.10
CA ALA A 73 45.79 -9.63 4.19
C ALA A 73 47.14 -8.97 4.48
N VAL A 74 47.42 -8.74 5.73
CA VAL A 74 48.71 -8.17 6.20
C VAL A 74 49.30 -9.10 7.25
N LEU A 75 50.53 -9.51 7.04
CA LEU A 75 51.27 -10.38 7.96
C LEU A 75 51.95 -9.49 9.06
N GLU A 76 51.67 -9.80 10.32
CA GLU A 76 52.20 -9.15 11.51
C GLU A 76 52.81 -10.22 12.42
N GLY A 77 54.10 -10.55 12.18
CA GLY A 77 54.74 -11.67 12.89
C GLY A 77 54.08 -13.01 12.60
N ASN A 78 53.53 -13.67 13.60
CA ASN A 78 52.78 -14.94 13.47
C ASN A 78 51.28 -14.75 13.44
N LYS A 79 50.82 -13.55 13.11
CA LYS A 79 49.39 -13.21 12.95
C LYS A 79 49.16 -12.59 11.59
N VAL A 80 48.15 -13.00 10.89
CA VAL A 80 47.67 -12.36 9.67
C VAL A 80 46.41 -11.60 9.99
N LYS A 81 46.41 -10.31 9.74
CA LYS A 81 45.25 -9.46 9.80
C LYS A 81 44.55 -9.49 8.43
N VAL A 82 43.27 -9.81 8.41
CA VAL A 82 42.45 -9.86 7.20
C VAL A 82 41.36 -8.82 7.30
N THR A 83 41.27 -7.94 6.31
CA THR A 83 40.20 -6.94 6.19
C THR A 83 39.35 -7.25 4.98
N VAL A 84 38.02 -7.28 5.15
CA VAL A 84 37.06 -7.53 4.09
C VAL A 84 36.23 -6.29 3.80
N ALA A 85 35.94 -6.01 2.54
CA ALA A 85 35.00 -4.99 2.11
C ALA A 85 33.55 -5.50 2.34
N ALA A 86 32.57 -4.60 2.43
CA ALA A 86 31.17 -4.97 2.52
C ALA A 86 30.73 -5.82 1.31
N ASN A 87 29.92 -6.83 1.58
CA ASN A 87 29.29 -7.67 0.55
C ASN A 87 27.84 -7.19 0.32
N ASN A 88 27.66 -6.39 -0.71
CA ASN A 88 26.34 -5.86 -1.09
C ASN A 88 25.50 -6.82 -1.94
N ASN A 89 25.97 -8.07 -2.14
CA ASN A 89 25.21 -9.10 -2.83
C ASN A 89 24.47 -9.98 -1.83
N VAL A 90 23.36 -10.57 -2.26
CA VAL A 90 22.57 -11.52 -1.44
C VAL A 90 23.32 -12.84 -1.22
N GLU A 91 24.24 -13.17 -2.10
CA GLU A 91 25.03 -14.40 -2.02
C GLU A 91 26.27 -14.19 -1.17
N GLY A 92 26.57 -15.17 -0.33
CA GLY A 92 27.83 -15.24 0.39
C GLY A 92 29.00 -15.46 -0.56
N ARG A 93 30.21 -15.09 -0.13
CA ARG A 93 31.44 -15.25 -0.90
C ARG A 93 32.56 -15.84 -0.06
N SER A 94 33.47 -16.53 -0.70
CA SER A 94 34.63 -17.11 -0.05
C SER A 94 35.89 -16.94 -0.89
N THR A 95 37.04 -16.95 -0.22
CA THR A 95 38.37 -16.97 -0.84
C THR A 95 39.36 -17.72 0.05
N GLN A 96 40.55 -18.00 -0.46
CA GLN A 96 41.59 -18.72 0.27
C GLN A 96 42.77 -17.78 0.57
N LEU A 97 43.13 -17.69 1.85
CA LEU A 97 44.38 -17.15 2.33
C LEU A 97 45.41 -18.28 2.40
N THR A 98 46.52 -18.17 1.67
CA THR A 98 47.63 -19.12 1.74
C THR A 98 48.73 -18.55 2.64
N ILE A 99 49.13 -19.28 3.67
CA ILE A 99 50.29 -19.00 4.51
C ILE A 99 51.39 -19.93 4.05
N ILE A 100 52.56 -19.37 3.75
CA ILE A 100 53.72 -20.08 3.18
C ILE A 100 54.86 -19.91 4.18
N SER A 101 55.56 -21.02 4.51
CA SER A 101 56.77 -21.02 5.34
C SER A 101 57.74 -22.04 4.79
N GLY A 102 58.91 -21.58 4.29
CA GLY A 102 59.86 -22.39 3.56
C GLY A 102 59.24 -23.03 2.33
N THR A 103 59.24 -24.37 2.24
CA THR A 103 58.63 -25.16 1.14
C THR A 103 57.20 -25.58 1.49
N ASP A 104 56.67 -25.25 2.66
CA ASP A 104 55.37 -25.66 3.13
C ASP A 104 54.34 -24.55 2.98
N SER A 105 53.07 -24.92 2.84
CA SER A 105 51.98 -23.97 2.75
C SER A 105 50.68 -24.54 3.35
N THR A 106 49.87 -23.66 3.92
CA THR A 106 48.54 -24.01 4.42
C THR A 106 47.52 -22.99 3.94
N ASN A 107 46.29 -23.44 3.67
CA ASN A 107 45.19 -22.60 3.24
C ASN A 107 44.21 -22.41 4.36
N VAL A 108 43.77 -21.17 4.54
CA VAL A 108 42.68 -20.81 5.49
C VAL A 108 41.59 -20.13 4.70
N THR A 109 40.38 -20.63 4.82
CA THR A 109 39.23 -20.08 4.12
C THR A 109 38.75 -18.79 4.80
N ILE A 110 38.56 -17.74 4.03
CA ILE A 110 37.86 -16.52 4.39
C ILE A 110 36.43 -16.65 3.87
N GLN A 111 35.44 -16.54 4.74
CA GLN A 111 34.03 -16.59 4.37
C GLN A 111 33.34 -15.28 4.75
N GLN A 112 32.50 -14.80 3.87
CA GLN A 112 31.66 -13.63 4.18
C GLN A 112 30.22 -13.88 3.71
N MET A 113 29.27 -13.65 4.61
CA MET A 113 27.84 -13.77 4.32
C MET A 113 27.42 -12.76 3.25
N GLY A 114 26.33 -13.04 2.55
CA GLY A 114 25.61 -12.07 1.76
C GLY A 114 24.82 -11.11 2.65
N MET A 115 24.40 -9.97 2.08
CA MET A 115 23.55 -9.02 2.79
C MET A 115 22.20 -9.65 3.12
N ASN A 116 21.63 -9.27 4.27
CA ASN A 116 20.25 -9.55 4.64
C ASN A 116 19.53 -8.22 4.80
N TYR A 117 18.48 -8.03 3.99
CA TYR A 117 17.62 -6.87 4.02
C TYR A 117 16.16 -7.31 4.08
N GLN A 118 15.43 -6.71 4.99
CA GLN A 118 13.98 -6.89 5.07
C GLN A 118 13.33 -5.60 5.55
N TYR A 119 12.46 -5.03 4.74
CA TYR A 119 11.55 -3.96 5.14
C TYR A 119 10.22 -4.57 5.62
N THR A 120 9.82 -4.23 6.86
CA THR A 120 8.58 -4.73 7.48
C THR A 120 7.61 -3.60 7.85
N GLY A 121 7.92 -2.38 7.41
CA GLY A 121 7.07 -1.22 7.61
C GLY A 121 5.86 -1.18 6.66
N PRO A 122 5.01 -0.16 6.78
CA PRO A 122 3.86 0.04 5.91
C PRO A 122 4.31 0.45 4.50
N THR A 123 3.57 0.01 3.48
CA THR A 123 3.75 0.49 2.10
C THR A 123 2.92 1.74 1.80
N PHE A 124 2.00 2.08 2.71
CA PHE A 124 1.12 3.24 2.61
C PHE A 124 0.86 3.81 4.00
N SER A 125 0.90 5.15 4.13
CA SER A 125 0.65 5.86 5.40
C SER A 125 -0.08 7.16 5.15
N ILE A 126 -1.06 7.46 6.00
CA ILE A 126 -1.84 8.69 5.98
C ILE A 126 -1.58 9.46 7.27
N TYR A 127 -1.41 10.75 7.15
CA TYR A 127 -1.18 11.65 8.27
C TYR A 127 -2.05 12.90 8.14
N ASN A 128 -2.38 13.51 9.29
CA ASN A 128 -2.91 14.86 9.33
C ASN A 128 -1.82 15.88 8.97
N ASP A 129 -2.15 17.16 8.90
CA ASP A 129 -1.25 18.21 8.42
C ASP A 129 -0.10 18.56 9.35
N GLU A 130 -0.11 18.10 10.59
CA GLU A 130 0.94 18.41 11.56
C GLU A 130 2.30 17.81 11.17
N ALA A 131 3.38 18.58 11.44
CA ALA A 131 4.73 18.07 11.31
C ALA A 131 4.99 16.92 12.29
N ARG A 132 5.69 15.89 11.83
CA ARG A 132 6.02 14.72 12.65
C ARG A 132 7.25 13.98 12.16
N THR A 133 7.78 13.13 13.02
CA THR A 133 8.75 12.11 12.62
C THR A 133 8.16 10.73 12.93
N VAL A 134 8.20 9.84 11.95
CA VAL A 134 7.78 8.44 12.09
C VAL A 134 8.96 7.52 11.85
N SER A 135 8.92 6.31 12.43
CA SER A 135 10.00 5.35 12.31
C SER A 135 9.46 4.05 11.74
N PHE A 136 10.10 3.54 10.70
CA PHE A 136 9.77 2.28 10.07
C PHE A 136 10.85 1.22 10.36
N PRO A 137 10.48 0.02 10.75
CA PRO A 137 11.44 -1.04 11.03
C PRO A 137 12.08 -1.57 9.75
N VAL A 138 13.38 -1.81 9.80
CA VAL A 138 14.14 -2.44 8.74
C VAL A 138 15.18 -3.38 9.35
N VAL A 139 15.35 -4.56 8.77
CA VAL A 139 16.49 -5.43 9.05
C VAL A 139 17.59 -5.04 8.07
N ASP A 140 18.75 -4.69 8.61
CA ASP A 140 19.94 -4.30 7.87
C ASP A 140 21.16 -5.06 8.40
N GLU A 141 21.46 -6.18 7.78
CA GLU A 141 22.68 -6.93 8.04
C GLU A 141 23.63 -6.80 6.83
N GLY A 142 24.35 -5.68 6.79
CA GLY A 142 25.33 -5.38 5.76
C GLY A 142 24.76 -4.83 4.46
N ALA A 143 23.47 -4.54 4.41
CA ALA A 143 22.89 -3.85 3.26
C ALA A 143 23.28 -2.38 3.26
N ASN A 144 23.71 -1.85 2.11
CA ASN A 144 23.86 -0.41 1.91
C ASN A 144 22.50 0.15 1.50
N ILE A 145 21.73 0.64 2.49
CA ILE A 145 20.41 1.20 2.25
C ILE A 145 20.55 2.64 1.74
N GLN A 146 19.99 2.88 0.56
CA GLN A 146 19.83 4.22 -0.02
C GLN A 146 18.38 4.67 0.17
N LEU A 147 18.20 5.88 0.70
CA LEU A 147 16.90 6.46 0.97
C LEU A 147 16.74 7.73 0.14
N SER A 148 15.59 7.88 -0.50
CA SER A 148 15.23 9.11 -1.21
C SER A 148 13.72 9.34 -1.18
N SER A 149 13.31 10.55 -1.50
CA SER A 149 11.90 10.91 -1.66
C SER A 149 11.73 11.76 -2.90
N ASN A 150 10.57 11.66 -3.55
CA ASN A 150 10.21 12.55 -4.65
C ASN A 150 9.67 13.92 -4.17
N ALA A 151 9.60 14.15 -2.85
CA ALA A 151 9.09 15.40 -2.28
C ALA A 151 9.98 15.90 -1.13
N SER A 152 10.27 17.20 -1.12
CA SER A 152 11.14 17.82 -0.13
C SER A 152 10.58 17.84 1.30
N TRP A 153 9.28 17.67 1.44
CA TRP A 153 8.59 17.64 2.74
C TRP A 153 8.62 16.24 3.42
N VAL A 154 9.17 15.22 2.75
CA VAL A 154 9.41 13.88 3.29
C VAL A 154 10.90 13.61 3.27
N VAL A 155 11.55 13.65 4.43
CA VAL A 155 13.01 13.49 4.55
C VAL A 155 13.32 12.22 5.33
N PRO A 156 13.74 11.15 4.66
CA PRO A 156 14.11 9.91 5.32
C PRO A 156 15.58 9.93 5.79
N THR A 157 15.83 9.27 6.91
CA THR A 157 17.18 9.00 7.45
C THR A 157 17.23 7.59 8.02
N LEU A 158 18.40 6.94 7.93
CA LEU A 158 18.63 5.64 8.54
C LEU A 158 19.41 5.81 9.83
N ASN A 159 18.83 5.43 10.96
CA ASN A 159 19.48 5.44 12.27
C ASN A 159 19.09 4.20 13.07
N ASP A 160 20.08 3.55 13.69
CA ASP A 160 19.87 2.42 14.61
C ASP A 160 18.95 1.31 14.06
N GLY A 161 19.11 0.94 12.77
CA GLY A 161 18.30 -0.09 12.13
C GLY A 161 16.84 0.31 11.92
N LYS A 162 16.55 1.61 11.88
CA LYS A 162 15.22 2.17 11.59
C LYS A 162 15.32 3.26 10.55
N ILE A 163 14.33 3.29 9.67
CA ILE A 163 14.15 4.41 8.74
C ILE A 163 13.28 5.44 9.45
N ASN A 164 13.87 6.56 9.85
CA ASN A 164 13.17 7.70 10.42
C ASN A 164 12.80 8.64 9.30
N VAL A 165 11.52 9.01 9.23
CA VAL A 165 10.99 9.88 8.18
C VAL A 165 10.43 11.14 8.82
N ALA A 166 11.12 12.26 8.61
CA ALA A 166 10.60 13.57 8.98
C ALA A 166 9.59 14.02 7.91
N ILE A 167 8.38 14.33 8.34
CA ILE A 167 7.27 14.83 7.53
C ILE A 167 7.00 16.25 7.97
N ALA A 168 7.17 17.22 7.06
CA ALA A 168 6.91 18.61 7.37
C ALA A 168 5.42 18.90 7.50
N GLU A 169 5.06 19.98 8.20
CA GLU A 169 3.70 20.48 8.26
C GLU A 169 3.14 20.79 6.86
N ASN A 170 1.88 20.43 6.62
CA ASN A 170 1.18 20.76 5.38
C ASN A 170 0.43 22.08 5.54
N ASN A 171 0.96 23.13 4.94
CA ASN A 171 0.35 24.47 4.90
C ASN A 171 -0.11 24.84 3.48
N GLU A 172 -0.21 23.85 2.58
CA GLU A 172 -0.53 24.09 1.16
C GLU A 172 -2.04 24.23 0.92
N GLY A 173 -2.88 23.87 1.93
CA GLY A 173 -4.35 23.93 1.83
C GLY A 173 -4.94 22.93 0.86
N HIS A 174 -4.23 21.84 0.60
CA HIS A 174 -4.71 20.70 -0.18
C HIS A 174 -4.03 19.41 0.29
N ILE A 175 -4.65 18.27 0.00
CA ILE A 175 -4.05 16.95 0.21
C ILE A 175 -2.79 16.85 -0.65
N ARG A 176 -1.71 16.33 -0.07
CA ARG A 176 -0.47 16.08 -0.79
C ARG A 176 0.02 14.67 -0.61
N GLN A 177 0.83 14.19 -1.54
CA GLN A 177 1.41 12.85 -1.48
C GLN A 177 2.86 12.85 -1.89
N ALA A 178 3.60 11.91 -1.33
CA ALA A 178 4.98 11.65 -1.67
C ALA A 178 5.25 10.14 -1.76
N GLN A 179 6.34 9.81 -2.42
CA GLN A 179 6.89 8.46 -2.44
C GLN A 179 8.25 8.48 -1.77
N LEU A 180 8.43 7.65 -0.77
CA LEU A 180 9.68 7.31 -0.15
C LEU A 180 10.21 6.04 -0.83
N TYR A 181 11.42 6.11 -1.37
CA TYR A 181 12.11 4.99 -2.01
C TYR A 181 13.18 4.45 -1.07
N ILE A 182 13.22 3.14 -0.94
CA ILE A 182 14.18 2.40 -0.13
C ILE A 182 14.86 1.41 -1.08
N GLU A 183 16.16 1.57 -1.30
CA GLU A 183 16.93 0.69 -2.17
C GLU A 183 18.05 0.02 -1.37
N ALA A 184 18.16 -1.29 -1.47
CA ALA A 184 19.17 -2.10 -0.80
C ALA A 184 19.66 -3.21 -1.75
N GLY A 185 20.74 -2.98 -2.48
CA GLY A 185 21.22 -3.88 -3.51
C GLY A 185 20.15 -4.11 -4.60
N PRO A 186 19.68 -5.36 -4.79
CA PRO A 186 18.62 -5.66 -5.76
C PRO A 186 17.21 -5.35 -5.25
N TYR A 187 17.02 -5.07 -3.97
CA TYR A 187 15.72 -4.85 -3.35
C TYR A 187 15.31 -3.40 -3.48
N LYS A 188 14.02 -3.20 -3.78
CA LYS A 188 13.40 -1.88 -3.90
C LYS A 188 12.03 -1.90 -3.26
N ASP A 189 11.87 -1.08 -2.24
CA ASP A 189 10.60 -0.84 -1.59
C ASP A 189 10.17 0.62 -1.78
N THR A 190 8.87 0.83 -1.83
CA THR A 190 8.29 2.16 -1.94
C THR A 190 7.21 2.32 -0.90
N VAL A 191 7.28 3.40 -0.14
CA VAL A 191 6.25 3.81 0.81
C VAL A 191 5.57 5.05 0.28
N ARG A 192 4.26 4.98 0.11
CA ARG A 192 3.46 6.16 -0.20
C ARG A 192 3.09 6.85 1.11
N VAL A 193 3.37 8.13 1.18
CA VAL A 193 2.99 9.02 2.29
C VAL A 193 1.96 10.00 1.76
N VAL A 194 0.77 10.05 2.39
CA VAL A 194 -0.28 11.01 2.08
C VAL A 194 -0.51 11.87 3.31
N GLN A 195 -0.67 13.17 3.12
CA GLN A 195 -0.94 14.11 4.17
C GLN A 195 -2.11 15.02 3.79
N GLY A 196 -3.06 15.16 4.71
CA GLY A 196 -4.22 16.01 4.51
C GLY A 196 -5.30 15.79 5.55
N GLU A 197 -6.25 16.72 5.60
CA GLU A 197 -7.37 16.76 6.53
C GLU A 197 -8.66 17.18 5.84
N LEU A 198 -9.78 17.10 6.56
CA LEU A 198 -11.07 17.58 6.06
C LEU A 198 -11.02 19.05 5.61
N LYS A 199 -10.30 19.92 6.34
CA LYS A 199 -10.16 21.34 5.98
C LYS A 199 -9.57 21.58 4.60
N ASP A 200 -8.75 20.64 4.09
CA ASP A 200 -8.09 20.74 2.80
C ASP A 200 -9.02 20.53 1.61
N ILE A 201 -10.21 20.03 1.87
CA ILE A 201 -11.22 19.74 0.85
C ILE A 201 -12.50 20.57 1.05
N VAL A 202 -12.71 21.11 2.25
CA VAL A 202 -13.86 21.97 2.53
C VAL A 202 -13.78 23.24 1.69
N ASN A 203 -14.93 23.64 1.14
CA ASN A 203 -15.11 24.77 0.25
C ASN A 203 -14.44 24.64 -1.14
N LYS A 204 -13.80 23.52 -1.45
CA LYS A 204 -13.32 23.26 -2.81
C LYS A 204 -14.45 22.81 -3.72
N GLN A 205 -14.32 23.19 -4.98
CA GLN A 205 -15.24 22.78 -6.05
C GLN A 205 -14.79 21.43 -6.62
N PHE A 206 -15.74 20.55 -6.85
CA PHE A 206 -15.51 19.26 -7.46
C PHE A 206 -16.50 18.99 -8.59
N ARG A 207 -16.05 18.34 -9.63
CA ARG A 207 -16.90 17.71 -10.63
C ARG A 207 -17.23 16.30 -10.13
N PHE A 208 -18.48 16.03 -9.80
CA PHE A 208 -19.00 14.70 -9.53
C PHE A 208 -19.39 14.07 -10.84
N THR A 209 -18.68 13.06 -11.29
CA THR A 209 -18.80 12.48 -12.61
C THR A 209 -19.22 11.02 -12.57
N GLY A 210 -19.85 10.57 -13.62
CA GLY A 210 -20.25 9.16 -13.76
C GLY A 210 -20.96 8.93 -15.08
N TYR A 211 -21.43 7.71 -15.29
CA TYR A 211 -22.28 7.37 -16.42
C TYR A 211 -23.73 7.42 -15.98
N ASP A 212 -24.48 8.41 -16.48
CA ASP A 212 -25.86 8.70 -16.02
C ASP A 212 -26.90 7.84 -16.77
N PHE A 213 -27.31 6.78 -16.11
CA PHE A 213 -28.28 5.83 -16.67
C PHE A 213 -29.72 6.39 -16.79
N THR A 214 -30.03 7.55 -16.18
CA THR A 214 -31.32 8.22 -16.46
C THR A 214 -31.42 8.69 -17.90
N LYS A 215 -30.29 8.85 -18.60
CA LYS A 215 -30.19 9.26 -19.99
C LYS A 215 -30.10 8.07 -20.96
N ALA A 216 -30.06 6.84 -20.46
CA ALA A 216 -29.99 5.65 -21.31
C ALA A 216 -31.28 5.47 -22.13
N THR A 217 -31.14 5.19 -23.42
CA THR A 217 -32.23 4.90 -24.34
C THR A 217 -32.00 3.54 -25.02
N ASN A 218 -33.00 3.03 -25.71
CA ASN A 218 -32.85 1.80 -26.51
C ASN A 218 -31.81 1.92 -27.63
N SER A 219 -31.40 3.14 -27.98
CA SER A 219 -30.37 3.45 -29.00
C SER A 219 -28.98 3.61 -28.42
N THR A 220 -28.83 3.68 -27.11
CA THR A 220 -27.51 3.83 -26.44
C THR A 220 -26.69 2.55 -26.67
N ARG A 221 -25.60 2.66 -27.41
CA ARG A 221 -24.72 1.54 -27.79
C ARG A 221 -23.43 1.49 -26.97
N ASN A 222 -23.01 2.63 -26.41
CA ASN A 222 -21.77 2.77 -25.65
C ASN A 222 -22.04 3.52 -24.34
N VAL A 223 -21.64 2.93 -23.22
CA VAL A 223 -21.78 3.56 -21.90
C VAL A 223 -21.11 4.94 -21.82
N LYS A 224 -20.07 5.17 -22.60
CA LYS A 224 -19.37 6.48 -22.66
C LYS A 224 -20.28 7.63 -23.16
N GLU A 225 -21.36 7.32 -23.88
CA GLU A 225 -22.35 8.30 -24.33
C GLU A 225 -23.18 8.85 -23.15
N LEU A 226 -23.20 8.11 -22.04
CA LEU A 226 -23.93 8.47 -20.83
C LEU A 226 -23.10 9.32 -19.85
N TYR A 227 -21.84 9.63 -20.18
CA TYR A 227 -20.98 10.44 -19.32
C TYR A 227 -21.66 11.77 -18.97
N ALA A 228 -21.67 12.07 -17.70
CA ALA A 228 -22.27 13.28 -17.15
C ALA A 228 -21.45 13.80 -15.96
N GLU A 229 -21.56 15.09 -15.74
CA GLU A 229 -20.90 15.80 -14.64
C GLU A 229 -21.92 16.66 -13.91
N LEU A 230 -21.79 16.76 -12.59
CA LEU A 230 -22.48 17.72 -11.74
C LEU A 230 -21.47 18.51 -10.93
N GLN A 231 -21.73 19.79 -10.75
CA GLN A 231 -20.91 20.61 -9.87
C GLN A 231 -21.25 20.31 -8.42
N THR A 232 -20.24 20.00 -7.63
CA THR A 232 -20.38 19.74 -6.20
C THR A 232 -19.33 20.52 -5.40
N LYS A 233 -19.57 20.64 -4.10
CA LYS A 233 -18.69 21.28 -3.14
C LYS A 233 -18.80 20.56 -1.82
N ILE A 234 -17.71 20.38 -1.10
CA ILE A 234 -17.78 19.91 0.29
C ILE A 234 -17.93 21.13 1.19
N VAL A 235 -18.97 21.13 2.01
CA VAL A 235 -19.29 22.20 2.96
C VAL A 235 -19.45 21.62 4.36
N THR A 236 -19.40 22.46 5.39
CA THR A 236 -19.69 22.06 6.77
C THR A 236 -20.83 22.90 7.34
N ASP A 237 -21.62 22.30 8.22
CA ASP A 237 -22.58 23.04 9.04
C ASP A 237 -21.88 23.82 10.17
N ALA A 238 -22.68 24.50 11.00
CA ALA A 238 -22.16 25.26 12.14
C ALA A 238 -21.52 24.39 13.23
N GLN A 239 -21.79 23.09 13.23
CA GLN A 239 -21.22 22.11 14.14
C GLN A 239 -19.97 21.45 13.56
N GLY A 240 -19.61 21.74 12.29
CA GLY A 240 -18.47 21.16 11.59
C GLY A 240 -18.77 19.83 10.90
N ASN A 241 -20.04 19.39 10.85
CA ASN A 241 -20.41 18.18 10.12
C ASN A 241 -20.28 18.41 8.60
N PRO A 242 -19.63 17.51 7.85
CA PRO A 242 -19.43 17.70 6.43
C PRO A 242 -20.63 17.23 5.59
N PHE A 243 -20.86 17.94 4.49
CA PHE A 243 -21.87 17.62 3.48
C PHE A 243 -21.27 17.75 2.08
N LEU A 244 -21.74 16.93 1.16
CA LEU A 244 -21.56 17.12 -0.26
C LEU A 244 -22.75 17.95 -0.79
N GLU A 245 -22.49 19.18 -1.18
CA GLU A 245 -23.45 20.08 -1.79
C GLU A 245 -23.42 19.95 -3.31
N PHE A 246 -24.58 19.72 -3.92
CA PHE A 246 -24.77 19.68 -5.37
C PHE A 246 -25.22 21.08 -5.83
N THR A 247 -24.28 21.87 -6.37
CA THR A 247 -24.51 23.30 -6.63
C THR A 247 -25.17 23.59 -7.97
N ASP A 248 -25.15 22.67 -8.94
CA ASP A 248 -25.82 22.81 -10.25
C ASP A 248 -27.34 22.59 -10.17
N THR A 249 -27.86 22.33 -8.99
CA THR A 249 -29.27 22.12 -8.78
C THR A 249 -29.94 23.41 -8.34
N ASP A 250 -31.16 23.70 -8.79
CA ASP A 250 -31.88 24.93 -8.46
C ASP A 250 -32.02 25.21 -6.95
N LYS A 251 -31.59 24.31 -6.09
CA LYS A 251 -31.86 24.33 -4.65
C LYS A 251 -30.75 23.82 -3.74
N GLY A 252 -29.57 23.52 -4.25
CA GLY A 252 -28.45 23.07 -3.43
C GLY A 252 -28.78 21.81 -2.60
N TRP A 253 -28.80 20.63 -3.22
CA TRP A 253 -29.00 19.40 -2.44
C TRP A 253 -27.80 19.14 -1.56
N LEU A 254 -28.06 18.78 -0.30
CA LEU A 254 -27.03 18.50 0.70
C LEU A 254 -27.05 17.03 1.06
N LEU A 255 -25.99 16.31 0.75
CA LEU A 255 -25.81 14.92 1.16
C LEU A 255 -24.89 14.88 2.37
N PRO A 256 -25.35 14.43 3.54
CA PRO A 256 -24.46 14.19 4.68
C PRO A 256 -23.37 13.20 4.31
N ILE A 257 -22.15 13.48 4.71
CA ILE A 257 -20.99 12.57 4.51
C ILE A 257 -20.28 12.37 5.84
N GLU A 258 -19.73 11.18 6.03
CA GLU A 258 -18.96 10.82 7.23
C GLU A 258 -17.48 10.78 6.88
N PHE A 259 -16.70 11.76 7.33
CA PHE A 259 -15.28 11.83 7.06
C PHE A 259 -14.48 10.96 8.01
N ASN A 260 -13.53 10.19 7.48
CA ASN A 260 -12.59 9.36 8.21
C ASN A 260 -11.15 9.82 7.96
N GLN A 261 -10.55 10.46 8.96
CA GLN A 261 -9.17 10.95 8.90
C GLN A 261 -8.14 9.82 8.72
N ALA A 262 -8.35 8.67 9.37
CA ALA A 262 -7.36 7.58 9.34
C ALA A 262 -7.20 6.94 7.95
N THR A 263 -8.24 7.01 7.13
CA THR A 263 -8.23 6.48 5.76
C THR A 263 -8.30 7.57 4.69
N LEU A 264 -8.35 8.83 5.10
CA LEU A 264 -8.55 9.99 4.24
C LEU A 264 -9.70 9.74 3.24
N SER A 265 -10.85 9.42 3.76
CA SER A 265 -12.02 9.05 3.00
C SER A 265 -13.29 9.61 3.60
N PHE A 266 -14.38 9.58 2.85
CA PHE A 266 -15.70 9.82 3.41
C PHE A 266 -16.72 8.79 2.91
N ASN A 267 -17.70 8.51 3.76
CA ASN A 267 -18.82 7.65 3.40
C ASN A 267 -20.01 8.50 2.95
N VAL A 268 -20.71 7.96 1.93
CA VAL A 268 -22.06 8.39 1.55
C VAL A 268 -22.99 7.22 1.81
N ASN A 269 -24.07 7.48 2.54
CA ASN A 269 -25.06 6.48 2.89
C ASN A 269 -26.29 6.56 1.99
N ALA A 270 -26.92 5.44 1.73
CA ALA A 270 -28.26 5.40 1.14
C ALA A 270 -29.31 5.84 2.17
N GLY A 271 -30.42 6.42 1.68
CA GLY A 271 -31.53 6.84 2.53
C GLY A 271 -31.35 8.17 3.25
N GLU A 272 -30.31 8.92 2.92
CA GLU A 272 -30.13 10.27 3.43
C GLU A 272 -31.05 11.27 2.73
N LEU A 273 -31.80 12.06 3.52
CA LEU A 273 -32.63 13.12 2.97
C LEU A 273 -31.76 14.30 2.50
N MET A 274 -31.70 14.52 1.21
CA MET A 274 -30.85 15.53 0.58
C MET A 274 -31.54 16.87 0.35
N GLY A 275 -32.87 16.92 0.46
CA GLY A 275 -33.65 18.14 0.23
C GLY A 275 -35.03 17.87 -0.39
N MET A 276 -35.56 18.89 -1.07
CA MET A 276 -36.87 18.82 -1.74
C MET A 276 -36.75 19.25 -3.21
N TYR A 277 -37.53 18.59 -4.05
CA TYR A 277 -37.70 18.94 -5.46
C TYR A 277 -39.05 19.60 -5.68
N TYR A 278 -39.08 20.77 -6.30
CA TYR A 278 -40.25 21.62 -6.49
C TYR A 278 -41.08 21.89 -5.21
N HIS A 279 -40.44 21.95 -4.04
CA HIS A 279 -41.09 22.12 -2.71
C HIS A 279 -42.20 21.10 -2.40
N ARG A 280 -42.27 20.03 -3.14
CA ARG A 280 -43.34 19.02 -3.04
C ARG A 280 -42.81 17.62 -2.82
N TYR A 281 -41.70 17.28 -3.47
CA TYR A 281 -41.14 15.95 -3.47
C TYR A 281 -39.89 15.89 -2.60
N PHE A 282 -39.65 14.77 -1.95
CA PHE A 282 -38.50 14.54 -1.10
C PHE A 282 -37.41 13.81 -1.87
N ILE A 283 -36.17 14.24 -1.72
CA ILE A 283 -35.03 13.70 -2.43
C ILE A 283 -34.17 12.93 -1.45
N TYR A 284 -33.86 11.70 -1.82
CA TYR A 284 -33.02 10.81 -1.03
C TYR A 284 -31.85 10.28 -1.85
N SER A 285 -30.71 10.06 -1.17
CA SER A 285 -29.61 9.28 -1.74
C SER A 285 -30.02 7.82 -1.88
N SER A 286 -29.56 7.20 -2.96
CA SER A 286 -29.71 5.77 -3.19
C SER A 286 -28.37 5.19 -3.64
N ILE A 287 -28.09 3.97 -3.19
CA ILE A 287 -26.92 3.22 -3.65
C ILE A 287 -27.42 1.92 -4.21
N ILE A 288 -27.11 1.65 -5.46
CA ILE A 288 -27.75 0.62 -6.26
C ILE A 288 -26.69 -0.23 -6.95
N ASP A 289 -26.88 -1.55 -6.93
CA ASP A 289 -26.21 -2.47 -7.84
C ASP A 289 -26.86 -2.40 -9.23
N TYR A 290 -26.05 -2.19 -10.25
CA TYR A 290 -26.55 -2.15 -11.63
C TYR A 290 -27.12 -3.49 -12.09
N GLY A 291 -26.57 -4.61 -11.65
CA GLY A 291 -27.08 -5.94 -11.98
C GLY A 291 -28.49 -6.18 -11.44
N TYR A 292 -28.73 -5.78 -10.19
CA TYR A 292 -30.04 -5.83 -9.55
C TYR A 292 -31.02 -4.78 -10.09
N TYR A 293 -30.51 -3.64 -10.52
CA TYR A 293 -31.33 -2.57 -11.08
C TYR A 293 -32.26 -3.07 -12.19
N LYS A 294 -31.77 -3.90 -13.09
CA LYS A 294 -32.59 -4.47 -14.16
C LYS A 294 -33.68 -5.41 -13.67
N GLN A 295 -33.41 -6.20 -12.64
CA GLN A 295 -34.39 -7.14 -12.07
C GLN A 295 -35.47 -6.42 -11.28
N PHE A 296 -35.12 -5.35 -10.57
CA PHE A 296 -36.00 -4.65 -9.64
C PHE A 296 -36.72 -3.44 -10.22
N GLN A 297 -36.36 -2.98 -11.42
CA GLN A 297 -37.01 -1.87 -12.10
C GLN A 297 -38.53 -2.13 -12.28
N GLN A 298 -38.93 -3.39 -12.42
CA GLN A 298 -40.34 -3.78 -12.64
C GLN A 298 -41.20 -3.81 -11.37
N ASN A 299 -40.62 -3.76 -10.15
CA ASN A 299 -41.33 -4.12 -8.92
C ASN A 299 -41.28 -3.09 -7.78
N ASN A 300 -40.96 -1.81 -8.03
CA ASN A 300 -40.83 -0.77 -6.96
C ASN A 300 -39.80 -1.08 -5.84
N LEU A 301 -39.00 -2.12 -5.96
CA LEU A 301 -38.01 -2.54 -4.95
C LEU A 301 -36.85 -1.57 -4.84
N LEU A 302 -36.62 -0.73 -5.86
CA LEU A 302 -35.62 0.34 -5.81
C LEU A 302 -35.85 1.32 -4.65
N ALA A 303 -37.09 1.44 -4.16
CA ALA A 303 -37.38 2.21 -2.97
C ALA A 303 -36.62 1.72 -1.73
N LEU A 304 -36.27 0.43 -1.65
CA LEU A 304 -35.51 -0.13 -0.53
C LEU A 304 -34.09 0.46 -0.46
N PHE A 305 -33.47 0.73 -1.58
CA PHE A 305 -32.11 1.29 -1.65
C PHE A 305 -32.01 2.76 -1.23
N SER A 306 -33.15 3.42 -1.02
CA SER A 306 -33.28 4.78 -0.51
C SER A 306 -33.95 4.82 0.87
N MET A 307 -34.16 3.68 1.49
CA MET A 307 -34.81 3.61 2.80
C MET A 307 -33.82 4.03 3.90
N PRO A 308 -34.16 5.02 4.75
CA PRO A 308 -33.35 5.37 5.90
C PRO A 308 -33.13 4.16 6.82
N GLY A 309 -31.89 3.98 7.30
CA GLY A 309 -31.52 2.86 8.17
C GLY A 309 -31.22 1.56 7.43
N VAL A 310 -31.34 1.51 6.11
CA VAL A 310 -30.74 0.48 5.25
C VAL A 310 -29.30 0.89 5.00
N HIS A 311 -28.34 0.17 5.56
CA HIS A 311 -26.93 0.55 5.60
C HIS A 311 -26.15 0.28 4.30
N LEU A 312 -26.74 0.56 3.13
CA LEU A 312 -25.98 0.61 1.90
C LEU A 312 -25.16 1.90 1.87
N SER A 313 -23.87 1.76 1.63
CA SER A 313 -22.97 2.91 1.59
C SER A 313 -21.88 2.74 0.54
N MET A 314 -21.32 3.86 0.13
CA MET A 314 -20.08 3.91 -0.65
C MET A 314 -19.04 4.69 0.13
N THR A 315 -17.78 4.25 0.04
CA THR A 315 -16.64 5.00 0.57
C THR A 315 -15.88 5.66 -0.57
N ALA A 316 -15.70 6.96 -0.48
CA ALA A 316 -14.88 7.74 -1.37
C ALA A 316 -13.49 7.91 -0.78
N PHE A 317 -12.50 7.23 -1.33
CA PHE A 317 -11.09 7.40 -0.95
C PHE A 317 -10.48 8.56 -1.71
N MET A 318 -9.81 9.44 -0.97
CA MET A 318 -9.23 10.65 -1.53
C MET A 318 -7.74 10.46 -1.82
N GLY A 319 -7.32 11.05 -2.91
CA GLY A 319 -5.94 11.15 -3.33
C GLY A 319 -5.69 12.49 -3.99
N TYR A 320 -4.45 12.75 -4.34
CA TYR A 320 -4.03 13.96 -5.01
C TYR A 320 -3.21 13.64 -6.26
N SER A 321 -3.43 14.43 -7.30
CA SER A 321 -2.63 14.42 -8.51
C SER A 321 -2.27 15.84 -8.89
N GLU A 322 -1.01 16.11 -9.24
CA GLU A 322 -0.56 17.42 -9.70
C GLU A 322 -1.29 17.91 -10.95
N GLN A 323 -1.82 16.98 -11.74
CA GLN A 323 -2.49 17.32 -13.01
C GLN A 323 -3.95 17.77 -12.84
N VAL A 324 -4.63 17.24 -11.81
CA VAL A 324 -6.10 17.41 -11.66
C VAL A 324 -6.53 17.78 -10.25
N GLY A 325 -5.60 17.92 -9.29
CA GLY A 325 -5.89 18.25 -7.90
C GLY A 325 -6.38 17.03 -7.10
N THR A 326 -7.25 17.28 -6.14
CA THR A 326 -7.85 16.26 -5.29
C THR A 326 -8.85 15.42 -6.07
N ILE A 327 -8.81 14.12 -5.85
CA ILE A 327 -9.70 13.16 -6.46
C ILE A 327 -10.28 12.26 -5.37
N ALA A 328 -11.57 11.93 -5.47
CA ALA A 328 -12.21 10.94 -4.63
C ALA A 328 -12.83 9.85 -5.50
N GLN A 329 -12.39 8.63 -5.32
CA GLN A 329 -12.92 7.46 -6.02
C GLN A 329 -13.82 6.68 -5.09
N PHE A 330 -15.04 6.38 -5.56
CA PHE A 330 -16.07 5.71 -4.78
C PHE A 330 -15.98 4.18 -4.96
N PHE A 331 -16.06 3.49 -3.83
CA PHE A 331 -16.12 2.04 -3.75
C PHE A 331 -17.34 1.63 -2.92
N ASP A 332 -17.96 0.54 -3.29
CA ASP A 332 -19.09 0.02 -2.53
C ASP A 332 -18.64 -0.65 -1.22
N ASN A 333 -19.51 -0.55 -0.21
CA ASN A 333 -19.38 -1.23 1.08
C ASN A 333 -20.37 -2.40 1.20
N ALA A 334 -20.94 -2.85 0.08
CA ALA A 334 -22.03 -3.81 0.02
C ALA A 334 -21.77 -5.10 0.82
N LYS A 335 -20.52 -5.55 0.88
CA LYS A 335 -20.15 -6.78 1.61
C LYS A 335 -20.34 -6.70 3.13
N ASN A 336 -20.45 -5.49 3.67
CA ASN A 336 -20.67 -5.26 5.10
C ASN A 336 -22.14 -4.96 5.42
N ASP A 337 -23.01 -4.96 4.41
CA ASP A 337 -24.40 -4.58 4.57
C ASP A 337 -25.25 -5.73 5.11
N VAL A 338 -26.15 -5.41 6.07
CA VAL A 338 -27.03 -6.41 6.70
C VAL A 338 -28.00 -7.02 5.71
N MET A 339 -28.50 -6.25 4.74
CA MET A 339 -29.39 -6.77 3.68
C MET A 339 -28.66 -7.77 2.77
N ILE A 340 -27.42 -7.48 2.41
CA ILE A 340 -26.61 -8.35 1.56
C ILE A 340 -26.19 -9.60 2.31
N GLN A 341 -25.97 -9.51 3.62
CA GLN A 341 -25.70 -10.68 4.46
C GLN A 341 -26.87 -11.68 4.51
N GLN A 342 -28.08 -11.21 4.23
CA GLN A 342 -29.28 -12.08 4.14
C GLN A 342 -29.45 -12.74 2.77
N LEU A 343 -28.66 -12.34 1.77
CA LEU A 343 -28.69 -12.97 0.45
C LEU A 343 -27.98 -14.34 0.46
N THR A 344 -28.30 -15.18 -0.49
CA THR A 344 -27.58 -16.45 -0.68
C THR A 344 -26.13 -16.17 -1.08
N GLU A 345 -25.23 -17.13 -0.86
CA GLU A 345 -23.81 -16.97 -1.24
C GLU A 345 -23.63 -16.74 -2.76
N ASN A 346 -24.52 -17.34 -3.59
CA ASN A 346 -24.50 -17.11 -5.03
C ASN A 346 -24.92 -15.67 -5.40
N ASP A 347 -25.87 -15.11 -4.68
CA ASP A 347 -26.35 -13.75 -4.90
C ASP A 347 -25.30 -12.73 -4.42
N LYS A 348 -24.63 -12.98 -3.28
CA LYS A 348 -23.54 -12.13 -2.78
C LYS A 348 -22.36 -12.03 -3.74
N ALA A 349 -22.07 -13.10 -4.49
CA ALA A 349 -20.94 -13.11 -5.41
C ALA A 349 -21.12 -12.19 -6.63
N THR A 350 -22.37 -11.86 -6.96
CA THR A 350 -22.73 -11.01 -8.12
C THR A 350 -23.06 -9.57 -7.73
N TYR A 351 -23.01 -9.23 -6.44
CA TYR A 351 -23.44 -7.94 -5.92
C TYR A 351 -22.31 -6.90 -5.97
N ASP A 352 -22.53 -5.83 -6.72
CA ASP A 352 -21.59 -4.73 -6.93
C ASP A 352 -22.34 -3.40 -6.88
N ALA A 353 -22.48 -2.82 -5.67
CA ALA A 353 -23.20 -1.55 -5.45
C ALA A 353 -22.33 -0.37 -5.93
N ASN A 354 -22.24 -0.17 -7.22
CA ASN A 354 -21.35 0.79 -7.86
C ASN A 354 -22.09 1.96 -8.53
N MET A 355 -23.37 2.15 -8.21
CA MET A 355 -24.19 3.24 -8.71
C MET A 355 -24.70 4.11 -7.55
N PHE A 356 -24.38 5.40 -7.64
CA PHE A 356 -25.00 6.43 -6.80
C PHE A 356 -26.19 7.04 -7.54
N ALA A 357 -27.35 7.12 -6.88
CA ALA A 357 -28.53 7.74 -7.44
C ALA A 357 -29.17 8.75 -6.48
N VAL A 358 -29.89 9.69 -7.04
CA VAL A 358 -30.71 10.66 -6.33
C VAL A 358 -32.17 10.37 -6.69
N THR A 359 -32.92 9.84 -5.73
CA THR A 359 -34.26 9.30 -5.93
C THR A 359 -35.31 10.23 -5.33
N VAL A 360 -36.40 10.41 -6.05
CA VAL A 360 -37.51 11.33 -5.71
C VAL A 360 -38.71 10.54 -5.20
N PHE A 361 -39.28 11.00 -4.10
CA PHE A 361 -40.47 10.41 -3.46
C PHE A 361 -41.58 11.44 -3.23
N ASP A 362 -42.83 10.97 -3.26
CA ASP A 362 -44.03 11.79 -3.07
C ASP A 362 -44.22 12.29 -1.64
N LYS A 363 -43.61 11.62 -0.65
CA LYS A 363 -43.64 11.96 0.76
C LYS A 363 -42.36 11.55 1.46
N LYS A 364 -42.17 12.07 2.68
CA LYS A 364 -41.02 11.69 3.52
C LYS A 364 -41.15 10.24 4.01
N TRP A 365 -40.01 9.54 4.09
CA TRP A 365 -39.94 8.28 4.79
C TRP A 365 -40.26 8.46 6.27
N ASP A 366 -41.17 7.62 6.80
CA ASP A 366 -41.40 7.50 8.20
C ASP A 366 -41.22 6.04 8.63
N VAL A 367 -40.00 5.73 9.00
CA VAL A 367 -39.60 4.37 9.37
C VAL A 367 -40.30 3.94 10.67
N ALA A 368 -40.49 4.87 11.63
CA ALA A 368 -41.09 4.57 12.91
C ALA A 368 -42.56 4.13 12.78
N ASN A 369 -43.30 4.76 11.88
CA ASN A 369 -44.69 4.44 11.59
C ASN A 369 -44.87 3.52 10.37
N GLN A 370 -43.76 2.98 9.83
CA GLN A 370 -43.75 2.09 8.66
C GLN A 370 -44.44 2.71 7.42
N VAL A 371 -44.38 4.03 7.28
CA VAL A 371 -44.96 4.74 6.13
C VAL A 371 -43.95 4.72 4.99
N ARG A 372 -44.23 4.00 3.95
CA ARG A 372 -43.40 3.94 2.71
C ARG A 372 -43.89 5.00 1.73
N PRO A 373 -43.01 5.88 1.23
CA PRO A 373 -43.34 6.79 0.17
C PRO A 373 -43.37 6.05 -1.18
N ASN A 374 -44.08 6.62 -2.15
CA ASN A 374 -44.01 6.15 -3.52
C ASN A 374 -42.82 6.82 -4.23
N ARG A 375 -41.98 6.02 -4.85
CA ARG A 375 -40.92 6.52 -5.73
C ARG A 375 -41.55 7.10 -6.99
N THR A 376 -41.18 8.33 -7.33
CA THR A 376 -41.66 9.03 -8.54
C THR A 376 -40.63 8.97 -9.67
N GLY A 377 -39.36 8.82 -9.38
CA GLY A 377 -38.26 8.71 -10.36
C GLY A 377 -36.90 8.96 -9.74
N ASP A 378 -35.88 8.99 -10.58
CA ASP A 378 -34.53 9.37 -10.21
C ASP A 378 -34.10 10.60 -11.01
N LEU A 379 -33.38 11.50 -10.35
CA LEU A 379 -32.80 12.68 -10.97
C LEU A 379 -31.46 12.41 -11.60
N ILE A 380 -30.68 11.54 -10.95
CA ILE A 380 -29.41 11.02 -11.46
C ILE A 380 -29.25 9.54 -11.10
N GLN A 381 -28.48 8.84 -11.91
CA GLN A 381 -28.07 7.45 -11.67
C GLN A 381 -26.64 7.28 -12.20
N TYR A 382 -25.67 7.66 -11.39
CA TYR A 382 -24.26 7.67 -11.78
C TYR A 382 -23.59 6.33 -11.47
N TYR A 383 -23.27 5.59 -12.50
CA TYR A 383 -22.45 4.39 -12.44
C TYR A 383 -20.98 4.74 -12.36
N GLN A 384 -20.25 4.11 -11.45
CA GLN A 384 -18.85 4.37 -11.15
C GLN A 384 -18.56 5.87 -10.90
N PRO A 385 -19.17 6.46 -9.87
CA PRO A 385 -18.98 7.87 -9.60
C PRO A 385 -17.53 8.17 -9.16
N ILE A 386 -17.05 9.34 -9.60
CA ILE A 386 -15.75 9.89 -9.22
C ILE A 386 -15.94 11.39 -8.97
N MET A 387 -15.26 11.92 -7.95
CA MET A 387 -15.12 13.37 -7.76
C MET A 387 -13.72 13.82 -8.16
N ILE A 388 -13.64 14.91 -8.91
CA ILE A 388 -12.39 15.48 -9.39
C ILE A 388 -12.42 17.00 -9.09
N GLU A 389 -11.38 17.50 -8.42
CA GLU A 389 -11.27 18.94 -8.11
C GLU A 389 -11.38 19.79 -9.38
N GLY A 390 -12.15 20.87 -9.32
CA GLY A 390 -12.38 21.79 -10.42
C GLY A 390 -13.87 22.04 -10.70
N THR A 391 -14.14 22.88 -11.71
CA THR A 391 -15.49 23.28 -12.11
C THR A 391 -15.94 22.60 -13.41
N VAL A 392 -17.23 22.30 -13.49
CA VAL A 392 -17.84 21.77 -14.72
C VAL A 392 -17.64 22.80 -15.86
N GLY A 393 -17.23 22.32 -17.03
CA GLY A 393 -17.00 23.18 -18.20
C GLY A 393 -15.68 23.95 -18.22
N SER A 394 -14.82 23.84 -17.21
CA SER A 394 -13.53 24.57 -17.13
C SER A 394 -12.45 24.06 -18.09
N GLY A 395 -12.79 23.29 -19.13
CA GLY A 395 -11.86 22.88 -20.19
C GLY A 395 -10.65 22.07 -19.74
N ALA A 396 -10.58 21.71 -18.48
CA ALA A 396 -9.63 20.71 -17.99
C ALA A 396 -9.86 19.48 -18.86
N LYS A 397 -8.88 19.19 -19.70
CA LYS A 397 -8.90 18.09 -20.66
C LYS A 397 -9.72 16.95 -20.08
N ARG A 398 -10.72 16.50 -20.82
CA ARG A 398 -11.43 15.24 -20.58
C ARG A 398 -10.40 14.10 -20.50
N ALA A 399 -9.59 14.12 -19.46
CA ALA A 399 -8.90 12.94 -19.04
C ALA A 399 -10.02 12.04 -18.53
N LEU A 400 -10.54 11.21 -19.42
CA LEU A 400 -11.19 9.98 -19.03
C LEU A 400 -10.16 9.25 -18.16
N ILE A 401 -10.19 9.57 -16.87
CA ILE A 401 -9.45 8.81 -15.88
C ILE A 401 -10.23 7.52 -15.82
N GLU A 402 -9.80 6.58 -16.64
CA GLU A 402 -10.32 5.23 -16.50
C GLU A 402 -10.01 4.81 -15.06
N PRO A 403 -11.00 4.36 -14.26
CA PRO A 403 -10.79 4.01 -12.86
C PRO A 403 -9.64 3.00 -12.64
N GLN A 404 -9.25 2.28 -13.69
CA GLN A 404 -8.16 1.31 -13.70
C GLN A 404 -6.75 1.91 -13.70
N ASN A 405 -6.59 3.19 -14.03
CA ASN A 405 -5.28 3.85 -14.13
C ASN A 405 -4.99 4.79 -12.95
N PHE A 406 -5.76 4.69 -11.87
CA PHE A 406 -5.54 5.46 -10.67
C PHE A 406 -4.40 4.84 -9.84
N GLU A 407 -3.15 5.13 -10.21
CA GLU A 407 -1.97 4.79 -9.39
C GLU A 407 -1.89 5.62 -8.09
N GLY A 408 -2.93 6.35 -7.75
CA GLY A 408 -2.98 7.28 -6.64
C GLY A 408 -3.65 6.78 -5.37
N VAL A 409 -4.68 5.96 -5.49
CA VAL A 409 -5.43 5.45 -4.33
C VAL A 409 -5.04 4.02 -4.08
N SER A 410 -4.31 3.77 -2.99
CA SER A 410 -3.92 2.42 -2.61
C SER A 410 -5.14 1.60 -2.22
N THR A 411 -5.59 0.74 -3.12
CA THR A 411 -6.52 -0.35 -2.79
C THR A 411 -5.91 -1.38 -1.82
N SER A 412 -4.66 -1.19 -1.39
CA SER A 412 -3.98 -2.09 -0.45
C SER A 412 -4.49 -1.99 0.98
N LEU A 413 -5.17 -0.90 1.37
CA LEU A 413 -5.90 -0.82 2.64
C LEU A 413 -7.26 -1.53 2.56
N LEU A 414 -7.83 -1.64 1.39
CA LEU A 414 -8.93 -2.53 1.13
C LEU A 414 -8.29 -3.92 0.99
N ARG A 415 -8.65 -4.88 1.84
CA ARG A 415 -8.48 -6.29 1.48
C ARG A 415 -8.95 -6.39 0.05
N LYS A 416 -8.01 -6.72 -0.89
CA LYS A 416 -8.35 -6.92 -2.30
C LYS A 416 -9.72 -7.57 -2.36
N PRO A 417 -10.74 -6.97 -2.96
CA PRO A 417 -11.87 -7.78 -3.37
C PRO A 417 -11.23 -8.84 -4.25
N ALA A 418 -11.33 -10.08 -3.80
CA ALA A 418 -10.90 -11.19 -4.61
C ALA A 418 -11.77 -11.12 -5.86
N ASN A 419 -11.16 -10.79 -6.93
CA ASN A 419 -11.61 -10.82 -8.31
C ASN A 419 -11.70 -9.43 -8.95
N ARG A 420 -10.97 -9.35 -10.03
CA ARG A 420 -11.06 -8.35 -11.09
C ARG A 420 -12.54 -8.09 -11.36
N PHE A 421 -12.94 -6.82 -11.30
CA PHE A 421 -14.24 -6.40 -11.77
C PHE A 421 -14.39 -6.91 -13.21
N PRO A 422 -15.32 -7.80 -13.51
CA PRO A 422 -15.68 -8.04 -14.89
C PRO A 422 -16.18 -6.69 -15.40
N VAL A 423 -15.58 -6.16 -16.45
CA VAL A 423 -16.17 -5.09 -17.25
C VAL A 423 -17.48 -5.68 -17.78
N ILE A 424 -18.55 -5.46 -17.06
CA ILE A 424 -19.88 -5.83 -17.50
C ILE A 424 -20.19 -4.88 -18.65
N LYS A 425 -19.91 -5.33 -19.86
CA LYS A 425 -20.42 -4.65 -21.04
C LYS A 425 -21.94 -4.72 -20.92
N PRO A 426 -22.65 -3.58 -20.82
CA PRO A 426 -24.09 -3.63 -20.85
C PRO A 426 -24.50 -4.31 -22.17
N ARG A 427 -25.16 -5.45 -22.05
CA ARG A 427 -25.87 -6.03 -23.18
C ARG A 427 -27.23 -5.31 -23.20
N PHE A 428 -27.37 -4.36 -24.09
CA PHE A 428 -28.63 -3.77 -24.43
C PHE A 428 -29.40 -4.71 -25.39
#